data_709f580ad16bf3a19f2d096f9f74efaf
#
_entry.id   709f580ad16bf3a19f2d096f9f74efaf
#
_cell.length_a   1.000
_cell.length_b   1.000
_cell.length_c   1.000
_cell.angle_alpha   90.00
_cell.angle_beta   90.00
_cell.angle_gamma   90.00
#
_symmetry.space_group_name_H-M   'P 1'
#
loop_
_entity.id
_entity.type
_entity.pdbx_description
1 polymer ?
#
loop_
_entity_poly.entity_id
_entity_poly.type
_entity_poly.pdbx_seq_one_letter_code
_entity_poly.pdbx_strand_id
1 'polypeptide(L)'
;MLSIEQLTTIYPLIVTPSHDGKYFHNYVNSLLNFQNTALHIGMPTQYLLMQGESLITRARNNCVASFLQNPEWTHLFWIDSDIGFSPEAALRLLQADYEIAAGVYPLKTEEWPADGLPKDMTYAEFKALYQKYTVNARVPAGADFFQLDIQEDGFLEMAEAPTGFMVIKRSVFEKMMQHYPELQYVSDSHGVENKGLHYRLFDVMVDPETNRYLSEDYGFCRLWENM
;
A
#
# COMPACT_ATOMS: atom_id res chain seq x y z
N MET A 1 -16.69 8.79 -5.64
CA MET A 1 -15.71 8.04 -6.49
C MET A 1 -15.58 8.73 -7.83
N LEU A 2 -14.35 8.78 -8.39
CA LEU A 2 -14.09 9.32 -9.73
C LEU A 2 -14.75 8.46 -10.83
N SER A 3 -15.18 9.09 -11.91
CA SER A 3 -15.63 8.38 -13.11
C SER A 3 -14.45 7.80 -13.90
N ILE A 4 -14.72 6.90 -14.84
CA ILE A 4 -13.68 6.35 -15.73
C ILE A 4 -13.04 7.50 -16.57
N GLU A 5 -13.81 8.49 -17.00
CA GLU A 5 -13.30 9.64 -17.74
C GLU A 5 -12.32 10.47 -16.88
N GLN A 6 -12.61 10.65 -15.59
CA GLN A 6 -11.73 11.37 -14.68
C GLN A 6 -10.41 10.61 -14.42
N LEU A 7 -10.37 9.29 -14.54
CA LEU A 7 -9.15 8.53 -14.44
C LEU A 7 -8.11 8.88 -15.53
N THR A 8 -8.53 9.41 -16.67
CA THR A 8 -7.60 9.88 -17.72
C THR A 8 -6.73 11.06 -17.29
N THR A 9 -7.13 11.77 -16.23
CA THR A 9 -6.39 12.90 -15.65
C THR A 9 -5.43 12.47 -14.53
N ILE A 10 -5.48 11.19 -14.13
CA ILE A 10 -4.60 10.60 -13.12
C ILE A 10 -3.40 9.98 -13.83
N TYR A 11 -2.19 10.22 -13.30
CA TYR A 11 -0.97 9.61 -13.79
C TYR A 11 -0.26 8.90 -12.61
N PRO A 12 -0.63 7.65 -12.29
CA PRO A 12 -0.01 6.92 -11.20
C PRO A 12 1.36 6.38 -11.61
N LEU A 13 2.33 6.45 -10.68
CA LEU A 13 3.54 5.64 -10.70
C LEU A 13 3.28 4.36 -9.90
N ILE A 14 3.22 3.22 -10.57
CA ILE A 14 3.14 1.90 -9.95
C ILE A 14 4.54 1.48 -9.51
N VAL A 15 4.71 1.21 -8.22
CA VAL A 15 6.01 0.93 -7.61
C VAL A 15 6.00 -0.44 -6.95
N THR A 16 6.98 -1.26 -7.33
CA THR A 16 7.16 -2.60 -6.77
C THR A 16 8.60 -2.79 -6.32
N PRO A 17 8.87 -2.71 -5.01
CA PRO A 17 10.17 -3.07 -4.48
C PRO A 17 10.34 -4.60 -4.50
N SER A 18 11.52 -5.05 -4.98
CA SER A 18 11.92 -6.45 -4.97
C SER A 18 13.42 -6.54 -4.70
N HIS A 19 13.81 -7.11 -3.55
CA HIS A 19 15.20 -7.17 -3.14
C HIS A 19 16.08 -7.91 -4.19
N ASP A 20 15.61 -9.05 -4.68
CA ASP A 20 16.34 -9.93 -5.59
C ASP A 20 15.89 -9.84 -7.06
N GLY A 21 14.99 -8.89 -7.37
CA GLY A 21 14.46 -8.68 -8.72
C GLY A 21 13.50 -9.76 -9.19
N LYS A 22 12.95 -10.57 -8.29
CA LYS A 22 11.95 -11.59 -8.61
C LYS A 22 10.54 -11.06 -8.45
N TYR A 23 9.69 -11.45 -9.39
CA TYR A 23 8.27 -11.11 -9.43
C TYR A 23 7.45 -12.38 -9.62
N PHE A 24 6.44 -12.54 -8.78
CA PHE A 24 5.59 -13.73 -8.83
C PHE A 24 4.71 -13.75 -10.08
N HIS A 25 4.39 -14.95 -10.57
CA HIS A 25 3.59 -15.13 -11.77
C HIS A 25 2.23 -14.42 -11.72
N ASN A 26 1.51 -14.54 -10.61
CA ASN A 26 0.22 -13.87 -10.40
C ASN A 26 0.34 -12.34 -10.41
N TYR A 27 1.41 -11.77 -9.80
CA TYR A 27 1.68 -10.35 -9.86
C TYR A 27 1.92 -9.88 -11.32
N VAL A 28 2.79 -10.57 -12.06
CA VAL A 28 3.11 -10.21 -13.45
C VAL A 28 1.87 -10.22 -14.32
N ASN A 29 1.04 -11.28 -14.23
CA ASN A 29 -0.22 -11.35 -14.97
C ASN A 29 -1.19 -10.22 -14.60
N SER A 30 -1.31 -9.91 -13.32
CA SER A 30 -2.14 -8.81 -12.83
C SER A 30 -1.66 -7.46 -13.37
N LEU A 31 -0.34 -7.23 -13.33
CA LEU A 31 0.25 -5.99 -13.83
C LEU A 31 0.01 -5.79 -15.32
N LEU A 32 0.19 -6.84 -16.14
CA LEU A 32 -0.05 -6.80 -17.58
C LEU A 32 -1.54 -6.55 -17.91
N ASN A 33 -2.45 -7.21 -17.17
CA ASN A 33 -3.88 -7.00 -17.33
C ASN A 33 -4.28 -5.55 -16.93
N PHE A 34 -3.73 -5.04 -15.84
CA PHE A 34 -3.97 -3.65 -15.42
C PHE A 34 -3.43 -2.65 -16.46
N GLN A 35 -2.22 -2.88 -16.98
CA GLN A 35 -1.63 -2.06 -18.05
C GLN A 35 -2.56 -2.02 -19.28
N ASN A 36 -3.03 -3.20 -19.73
CA ASN A 36 -3.95 -3.26 -20.89
C ASN A 36 -5.25 -2.52 -20.62
N THR A 37 -5.82 -2.65 -19.43
CA THR A 37 -7.05 -1.95 -19.05
C THR A 37 -6.81 -0.44 -18.98
N ALA A 38 -5.71 0.03 -18.39
CA ALA A 38 -5.34 1.43 -18.31
C ALA A 38 -5.19 2.05 -19.72
N LEU A 39 -4.50 1.36 -20.62
CA LEU A 39 -4.37 1.77 -22.03
C LEU A 39 -5.75 1.86 -22.73
N HIS A 40 -6.61 0.89 -22.49
CA HIS A 40 -7.94 0.86 -23.11
C HIS A 40 -8.83 2.03 -22.68
N ILE A 41 -8.76 2.43 -21.41
CA ILE A 41 -9.51 3.59 -20.89
C ILE A 41 -8.79 4.93 -21.09
N GLY A 42 -7.56 4.93 -21.66
CA GLY A 42 -6.77 6.15 -21.91
C GLY A 42 -6.11 6.73 -20.65
N MET A 43 -5.97 5.98 -19.58
CA MET A 43 -5.27 6.40 -18.36
C MET A 43 -3.75 6.19 -18.50
N PRO A 44 -2.92 7.26 -18.39
CA PRO A 44 -1.48 7.11 -18.42
C PRO A 44 -1.00 6.38 -17.16
N THR A 45 0.00 5.51 -17.32
CA THR A 45 0.61 4.78 -16.19
C THR A 45 2.13 4.70 -16.38
N GLN A 46 2.86 4.75 -15.28
CA GLN A 46 4.31 4.52 -15.25
C GLN A 46 4.64 3.43 -14.25
N TYR A 47 5.73 2.71 -14.46
CA TYR A 47 6.14 1.57 -13.63
C TYR A 47 7.59 1.75 -13.17
N LEU A 48 7.81 1.55 -11.88
CA LEU A 48 9.13 1.48 -11.25
C LEU A 48 9.29 0.12 -10.56
N LEU A 49 9.95 -0.80 -11.23
CA LEU A 49 10.31 -2.12 -10.68
C LEU A 49 11.69 -2.01 -10.05
N MET A 50 11.73 -1.75 -8.75
CA MET A 50 12.98 -1.52 -8.02
C MET A 50 13.61 -2.84 -7.60
N GLN A 51 14.95 -2.94 -7.73
CA GLN A 51 15.72 -4.10 -7.26
C GLN A 51 17.00 -3.68 -6.54
N GLY A 52 17.60 -4.61 -5.82
CA GLY A 52 18.94 -4.46 -5.25
C GLY A 52 19.02 -3.76 -3.89
N GLU A 53 17.90 -3.34 -3.31
CA GLU A 53 17.87 -2.75 -1.98
C GLU A 53 17.35 -3.77 -0.94
N SER A 54 18.17 -4.06 0.05
CA SER A 54 17.86 -5.05 1.10
C SER A 54 17.06 -4.48 2.28
N LEU A 55 17.18 -3.18 2.50
CA LEU A 55 16.47 -2.49 3.59
C LEU A 55 15.17 -1.90 3.05
N ILE A 56 14.03 -2.52 3.40
CA ILE A 56 12.73 -2.14 2.85
C ILE A 56 12.37 -0.67 3.16
N THR A 57 12.69 -0.16 4.33
CA THR A 57 12.48 1.25 4.70
C THR A 57 13.19 2.19 3.73
N ARG A 58 14.45 1.91 3.42
CA ARG A 58 15.25 2.71 2.47
C ARG A 58 14.74 2.55 1.04
N ALA A 59 14.36 1.32 0.64
CA ALA A 59 13.75 1.07 -0.67
C ALA A 59 12.51 1.94 -0.89
N ARG A 60 11.57 1.95 0.07
CA ARG A 60 10.35 2.76 -0.04
C ARG A 60 10.66 4.26 -0.07
N ASN A 61 11.53 4.76 0.80
CA ASN A 61 11.88 6.19 0.81
C ASN A 61 12.60 6.62 -0.48
N ASN A 62 13.46 5.78 -1.07
CA ASN A 62 14.08 6.04 -2.37
C ASN A 62 13.05 6.07 -3.50
N CYS A 63 12.05 5.18 -3.47
CA CYS A 63 10.95 5.19 -4.42
C CYS A 63 10.09 6.46 -4.31
N VAL A 64 9.81 6.93 -3.08
CA VAL A 64 9.09 8.20 -2.86
C VAL A 64 9.91 9.37 -3.41
N ALA A 65 11.22 9.43 -3.13
CA ALA A 65 12.10 10.45 -3.68
C ALA A 65 12.10 10.44 -5.21
N SER A 66 12.12 9.26 -5.84
CA SER A 66 12.03 9.12 -7.31
C SER A 66 10.67 9.58 -7.84
N PHE A 67 9.58 9.23 -7.18
CA PHE A 67 8.22 9.70 -7.50
C PHE A 67 8.13 11.23 -7.47
N LEU A 68 8.66 11.85 -6.43
CA LEU A 68 8.60 13.31 -6.24
C LEU A 68 9.43 14.09 -7.27
N GLN A 69 10.42 13.48 -7.92
CA GLN A 69 11.23 14.12 -8.95
C GLN A 69 10.44 14.47 -10.22
N ASN A 70 9.38 13.71 -10.55
CA ASN A 70 8.54 14.03 -11.69
C ASN A 70 7.20 14.60 -11.23
N PRO A 71 6.94 15.90 -11.45
CA PRO A 71 5.72 16.56 -10.98
C PRO A 71 4.44 16.12 -11.71
N GLU A 72 4.56 15.43 -12.84
CA GLU A 72 3.40 14.94 -13.61
C GLU A 72 2.74 13.73 -12.93
N TRP A 73 3.48 12.94 -12.15
CA TRP A 73 2.91 11.80 -11.45
C TRP A 73 2.04 12.25 -10.28
N THR A 74 0.79 11.86 -10.31
CA THR A 74 -0.25 12.34 -9.37
C THR A 74 -0.41 11.42 -8.15
N HIS A 75 -0.18 10.12 -8.33
CA HIS A 75 -0.36 9.08 -7.32
C HIS A 75 0.84 8.14 -7.31
N LEU A 76 1.25 7.72 -6.13
CA LEU A 76 2.16 6.60 -5.94
C LEU A 76 1.33 5.37 -5.59
N PHE A 77 1.47 4.29 -6.35
CA PHE A 77 0.74 3.06 -6.15
C PHE A 77 1.71 1.92 -5.79
N TRP A 78 1.77 1.59 -4.51
CA TRP A 78 2.51 0.44 -4.03
C TRP A 78 1.81 -0.86 -4.39
N ILE A 79 2.53 -1.80 -5.00
CA ILE A 79 2.09 -3.17 -5.20
C ILE A 79 3.28 -4.09 -4.91
N ASP A 80 3.18 -4.95 -3.90
CA ASP A 80 4.24 -5.90 -3.59
C ASP A 80 4.36 -6.98 -4.68
N SER A 81 5.58 -7.46 -4.91
CA SER A 81 5.93 -8.35 -6.03
C SER A 81 5.24 -9.72 -6.03
N ASP A 82 4.50 -10.05 -4.96
CA ASP A 82 3.77 -11.32 -4.76
C ASP A 82 2.25 -11.14 -4.62
N ILE A 83 1.75 -9.91 -4.77
CA ILE A 83 0.31 -9.61 -4.74
C ILE A 83 -0.30 -9.81 -6.12
N GLY A 84 -1.25 -10.74 -6.23
CA GLY A 84 -2.13 -10.88 -7.39
C GLY A 84 -3.40 -10.03 -7.20
N PHE A 85 -3.80 -9.29 -8.22
CA PHE A 85 -4.95 -8.39 -8.17
C PHE A 85 -5.70 -8.35 -9.50
N SER A 86 -6.97 -7.93 -9.49
CA SER A 86 -7.71 -7.64 -10.72
C SER A 86 -7.54 -6.16 -11.11
N PRO A 87 -7.63 -5.83 -12.42
CA PRO A 87 -7.62 -4.44 -12.86
C PRO A 87 -8.69 -3.58 -12.17
N GLU A 88 -9.88 -4.15 -11.94
CA GLU A 88 -10.99 -3.47 -11.26
C GLU A 88 -10.64 -3.10 -9.82
N ALA A 89 -9.93 -3.98 -9.09
CA ALA A 89 -9.47 -3.68 -7.74
C ALA A 89 -8.48 -2.50 -7.72
N ALA A 90 -7.53 -2.46 -8.66
CA ALA A 90 -6.59 -1.35 -8.80
C ALA A 90 -7.30 -0.04 -9.18
N LEU A 91 -8.19 -0.09 -10.18
CA LEU A 91 -8.97 1.08 -10.58
C LEU A 91 -9.87 1.58 -9.46
N ARG A 92 -10.47 0.68 -8.66
CA ARG A 92 -11.30 1.05 -7.51
C ARG A 92 -10.55 1.89 -6.48
N LEU A 93 -9.29 1.56 -6.17
CA LEU A 93 -8.46 2.36 -5.25
C LEU A 93 -8.19 3.76 -5.82
N LEU A 94 -7.90 3.87 -7.13
CA LEU A 94 -7.70 5.15 -7.79
C LEU A 94 -8.99 5.98 -7.87
N GLN A 95 -10.13 5.32 -8.13
CA GLN A 95 -11.45 5.96 -8.18
C GLN A 95 -11.94 6.46 -6.83
N ALA A 96 -11.49 5.86 -5.74
CA ALA A 96 -11.87 6.24 -4.38
C ALA A 96 -11.58 7.71 -4.10
N ASP A 97 -10.53 8.25 -4.70
CA ASP A 97 -10.09 9.65 -4.58
C ASP A 97 -9.73 10.07 -3.14
N TYR A 98 -9.48 9.09 -2.26
CA TYR A 98 -8.95 9.32 -0.93
C TYR A 98 -7.47 9.72 -0.98
N GLU A 99 -6.98 10.40 0.04
CA GLU A 99 -5.57 10.77 0.17
C GLU A 99 -4.69 9.53 0.24
N ILE A 100 -5.15 8.50 0.97
CA ILE A 100 -4.57 7.16 1.04
C ILE A 100 -5.70 6.15 0.92
N ALA A 101 -5.57 5.18 0.02
CA ALA A 101 -6.50 4.06 -0.12
C ALA A 101 -5.71 2.75 -0.24
N ALA A 102 -6.10 1.72 0.51
CA ALA A 102 -5.43 0.42 0.47
C ALA A 102 -6.43 -0.71 0.27
N GLY A 103 -5.99 -1.74 -0.42
CA GLY A 103 -6.75 -2.97 -0.59
C GLY A 103 -6.38 -4.00 0.46
N VAL A 104 -7.39 -4.71 0.94
CA VAL A 104 -7.21 -5.84 1.85
C VAL A 104 -6.79 -7.07 1.05
N TYR A 105 -5.75 -7.77 1.51
CA TYR A 105 -5.27 -9.01 0.91
C TYR A 105 -4.97 -10.07 1.99
N PRO A 106 -5.00 -11.36 1.62
CA PRO A 106 -4.78 -12.44 2.57
C PRO A 106 -3.33 -12.47 3.06
N LEU A 107 -3.14 -12.77 4.33
CA LEU A 107 -1.83 -13.13 4.87
C LEU A 107 -1.37 -14.49 4.33
N LYS A 108 -0.05 -14.73 4.33
CA LYS A 108 0.55 -16.01 3.89
C LYS A 108 0.38 -17.15 4.92
N THR A 109 -0.30 -16.87 6.03
CA THR A 109 -0.55 -17.82 7.10
C THR A 109 -2.02 -18.23 7.11
N GLU A 110 -2.26 -19.55 7.27
CA GLU A 110 -3.58 -20.13 7.47
C GLU A 110 -3.65 -20.67 8.91
N GLU A 111 -4.74 -20.42 9.61
CA GLU A 111 -5.00 -21.02 10.92
C GLU A 111 -5.90 -22.22 10.75
N TRP A 112 -5.32 -23.40 10.93
CA TRP A 112 -6.07 -24.66 10.89
C TRP A 112 -6.67 -24.95 12.27
N PRO A 113 -7.99 -25.29 12.35
CA PRO A 113 -8.59 -25.66 13.62
C PRO A 113 -7.93 -26.92 14.20
N ALA A 114 -7.71 -26.94 15.51
CA ALA A 114 -7.04 -28.06 16.21
C ALA A 114 -7.75 -29.40 16.02
N ASP A 115 -9.09 -29.37 15.89
CA ASP A 115 -9.94 -30.56 15.71
C ASP A 115 -10.11 -30.98 14.23
N GLY A 116 -9.39 -30.33 13.32
CA GLY A 116 -9.51 -30.55 11.88
C GLY A 116 -10.69 -29.82 11.25
N LEU A 117 -10.82 -29.94 9.92
CA LEU A 117 -11.90 -29.32 9.17
C LEU A 117 -13.16 -30.18 9.18
N PRO A 118 -14.38 -29.59 9.22
CA PRO A 118 -15.61 -30.30 8.95
C PRO A 118 -15.58 -30.99 7.58
N LYS A 119 -16.14 -32.20 7.49
CA LYS A 119 -16.06 -33.02 6.29
C LYS A 119 -16.67 -32.37 5.04
N ASP A 120 -17.70 -31.56 5.24
CA ASP A 120 -18.47 -30.95 4.14
C ASP A 120 -18.10 -29.47 3.91
N MET A 121 -16.99 -28.99 4.51
CA MET A 121 -16.53 -27.62 4.35
C MET A 121 -15.99 -27.39 2.94
N THR A 122 -16.53 -26.39 2.27
CA THR A 122 -16.01 -25.93 0.97
C THR A 122 -14.76 -25.08 1.14
N TYR A 123 -13.97 -24.93 0.07
CA TYR A 123 -12.80 -24.02 0.07
C TYR A 123 -13.17 -22.55 0.34
N ALA A 124 -14.35 -22.12 -0.13
CA ALA A 124 -14.84 -20.77 0.11
C ALA A 124 -15.15 -20.54 1.60
N GLU A 125 -15.79 -21.49 2.27
CA GLU A 125 -16.05 -21.45 3.71
C GLU A 125 -14.76 -21.49 4.52
N PHE A 126 -13.79 -22.33 4.12
CA PHE A 126 -12.46 -22.36 4.73
C PHE A 126 -11.79 -20.99 4.67
N LYS A 127 -11.75 -20.38 3.48
CA LYS A 127 -11.17 -19.02 3.34
C LYS A 127 -11.89 -17.97 4.17
N ALA A 128 -13.20 -18.03 4.22
CA ALA A 128 -13.98 -17.05 4.99
C ALA A 128 -13.73 -17.15 6.51
N LEU A 129 -13.48 -18.34 7.03
CA LEU A 129 -13.37 -18.59 8.47
C LEU A 129 -11.91 -18.60 8.98
N TYR A 130 -10.97 -19.08 8.17
CA TYR A 130 -9.59 -19.38 8.62
C TYR A 130 -8.50 -18.61 7.89
N GLN A 131 -8.83 -17.92 6.78
CA GLN A 131 -7.88 -17.04 6.11
C GLN A 131 -7.81 -15.72 6.86
N LYS A 132 -6.63 -15.35 7.33
CA LYS A 132 -6.40 -14.02 7.89
C LYS A 132 -6.13 -13.01 6.77
N TYR A 133 -6.59 -11.79 6.99
CA TYR A 133 -6.42 -10.67 6.07
C TYR A 133 -5.66 -9.53 6.76
N THR A 134 -5.08 -8.65 5.95
CA THR A 134 -4.35 -7.46 6.40
C THR A 134 -5.32 -6.36 6.87
N VAL A 135 -6.06 -6.63 7.95
CA VAL A 135 -6.98 -5.67 8.56
C VAL A 135 -6.57 -5.46 10.01
N ASN A 136 -6.13 -4.26 10.34
CA ASN A 136 -5.80 -3.85 11.70
C ASN A 136 -6.77 -2.76 12.18
N ALA A 137 -7.91 -3.20 12.71
CA ALA A 137 -8.83 -2.29 13.38
C ALA A 137 -8.31 -1.95 14.78
N ARG A 138 -8.51 -0.70 15.21
CA ARG A 138 -8.30 -0.34 16.61
C ARG A 138 -9.41 -0.96 17.44
N VAL A 139 -9.08 -1.99 18.19
CA VAL A 139 -10.00 -2.61 19.14
C VAL A 139 -9.86 -1.86 20.47
N PRO A 140 -10.94 -1.29 21.03
CA PRO A 140 -10.90 -0.69 22.37
C PRO A 140 -10.41 -1.69 23.42
N ALA A 141 -9.58 -1.24 24.35
CA ALA A 141 -9.05 -2.11 25.41
C ALA A 141 -10.19 -2.76 26.20
N GLY A 142 -10.17 -4.11 26.28
CA GLY A 142 -11.18 -4.89 26.99
C GLY A 142 -12.49 -5.15 26.23
N ALA A 143 -12.54 -4.82 24.93
CA ALA A 143 -13.69 -5.16 24.11
C ALA A 143 -13.59 -6.59 23.57
N ASP A 144 -14.65 -7.38 23.72
CA ASP A 144 -14.76 -8.73 23.16
C ASP A 144 -15.15 -8.71 21.66
N PHE A 145 -15.66 -7.58 21.17
CA PHE A 145 -16.01 -7.33 19.77
C PHE A 145 -15.88 -5.84 19.46
N PHE A 146 -15.76 -5.53 18.18
CA PHE A 146 -15.78 -4.16 17.68
C PHE A 146 -16.63 -4.10 16.39
N GLN A 147 -17.23 -2.95 16.15
CA GLN A 147 -18.01 -2.70 14.95
C GLN A 147 -17.14 -2.02 13.92
N LEU A 148 -17.20 -2.50 12.68
CA LEU A 148 -16.59 -1.85 11.53
C LEU A 148 -17.68 -1.10 10.75
N ASP A 149 -17.53 0.22 10.64
CA ASP A 149 -18.47 1.06 9.90
C ASP A 149 -17.99 1.16 8.44
N ILE A 150 -18.61 0.34 7.58
CA ILE A 150 -18.33 0.38 6.14
C ILE A 150 -19.11 1.54 5.54
N GLN A 151 -18.41 2.44 4.85
CA GLN A 151 -19.00 3.59 4.18
C GLN A 151 -19.86 3.17 2.98
N GLU A 152 -20.71 4.06 2.47
CA GLU A 152 -21.61 3.78 1.33
C GLU A 152 -20.86 3.34 0.06
N ASP A 153 -19.64 3.83 -0.13
CA ASP A 153 -18.76 3.43 -1.24
C ASP A 153 -18.01 2.12 -0.99
N GLY A 154 -18.25 1.46 0.16
CA GLY A 154 -17.66 0.18 0.54
C GLY A 154 -16.23 0.26 1.07
N PHE A 155 -15.72 1.46 1.37
CA PHE A 155 -14.46 1.66 2.07
C PHE A 155 -14.68 1.70 3.59
N LEU A 156 -13.61 1.47 4.32
CA LEU A 156 -13.56 1.45 5.77
C LEU A 156 -12.40 2.32 6.21
N GLU A 157 -12.64 3.22 7.15
CA GLU A 157 -11.57 4.03 7.73
C GLU A 157 -10.72 3.19 8.70
N MET A 158 -9.41 3.21 8.50
CA MET A 158 -8.45 2.43 9.26
C MET A 158 -7.28 3.31 9.71
N ALA A 159 -6.80 3.09 10.93
CA ALA A 159 -5.62 3.79 11.44
C ALA A 159 -4.30 3.28 10.81
N GLU A 160 -4.27 2.05 10.41
CA GLU A 160 -3.08 1.38 9.87
C GLU A 160 -3.48 0.55 8.64
N ALA A 161 -2.75 0.71 7.54
CA ALA A 161 -2.94 -0.04 6.32
C ALA A 161 -1.58 -0.50 5.74
N PRO A 162 -1.50 -1.74 5.24
CA PRO A 162 -0.27 -2.27 4.69
C PRO A 162 -0.02 -1.74 3.27
N THR A 163 1.24 -1.53 2.92
CA THR A 163 1.64 -1.01 1.61
C THR A 163 1.63 -2.02 0.47
N GLY A 164 1.34 -3.31 0.73
CA GLY A 164 1.34 -4.34 -0.31
C GLY A 164 0.38 -4.07 -1.48
N PHE A 165 -0.68 -3.26 -1.25
CA PHE A 165 -1.59 -2.79 -2.29
C PHE A 165 -2.21 -1.45 -1.87
N MET A 166 -1.48 -0.33 -2.06
CA MET A 166 -1.84 0.98 -1.52
C MET A 166 -1.59 2.10 -2.52
N VAL A 167 -2.58 2.97 -2.69
CA VAL A 167 -2.49 4.22 -3.46
C VAL A 167 -2.36 5.40 -2.51
N ILE A 168 -1.42 6.30 -2.82
CA ILE A 168 -1.17 7.52 -2.04
C ILE A 168 -1.10 8.69 -3.01
N LYS A 169 -1.88 9.76 -2.76
CA LYS A 169 -1.79 11.00 -3.53
C LYS A 169 -0.46 11.72 -3.30
N ARG A 170 0.05 12.38 -4.31
CA ARG A 170 1.27 13.24 -4.22
C ARG A 170 1.19 14.23 -3.06
N SER A 171 0.04 14.87 -2.90
CA SER A 171 -0.19 15.88 -1.87
C SER A 171 0.05 15.37 -0.44
N VAL A 172 -0.09 14.07 -0.20
CA VAL A 172 0.22 13.46 1.11
C VAL A 172 1.70 13.61 1.43
N PHE A 173 2.57 13.21 0.50
CA PHE A 173 4.02 13.33 0.69
C PHE A 173 4.45 14.79 0.83
N GLU A 174 3.91 15.68 0.01
CA GLU A 174 4.21 17.11 0.05
C GLU A 174 3.82 17.74 1.41
N LYS A 175 2.64 17.40 1.93
CA LYS A 175 2.19 17.82 3.27
C LYS A 175 3.10 17.27 4.37
N MET A 176 3.41 15.95 4.31
CA MET A 176 4.27 15.29 5.30
C MET A 176 5.69 15.91 5.33
N MET A 177 6.28 16.18 4.17
CA MET A 177 7.59 16.82 4.08
C MET A 177 7.61 18.24 4.69
N GLN A 178 6.51 18.98 4.54
CA GLN A 178 6.35 20.31 5.16
C GLN A 178 6.17 20.22 6.68
N HIS A 179 5.44 19.20 7.14
CA HIS A 179 5.14 19.02 8.56
C HIS A 179 6.32 18.42 9.34
N TYR A 180 7.10 17.53 8.71
CA TYR A 180 8.23 16.82 9.30
C TYR A 180 9.57 17.14 8.60
N PRO A 181 10.04 18.40 8.57
CA PRO A 181 11.29 18.76 7.92
C PRO A 181 12.51 18.03 8.51
N GLU A 182 12.44 17.64 9.79
CA GLU A 182 13.50 16.90 10.49
C GLU A 182 13.67 15.45 10.01
N LEU A 183 12.71 14.91 9.26
CA LEU A 183 12.82 13.58 8.65
C LEU A 183 13.64 13.58 7.35
N GLN A 184 14.07 14.75 6.88
CA GLN A 184 14.93 14.83 5.69
C GLN A 184 16.30 14.19 5.96
N TYR A 185 16.82 13.46 4.98
CA TYR A 185 18.14 12.84 5.07
C TYR A 185 18.87 12.86 3.73
N VAL A 186 20.16 12.55 3.75
CA VAL A 186 20.99 12.33 2.56
C VAL A 186 21.12 10.84 2.34
N SER A 187 20.68 10.35 1.17
CA SER A 187 20.81 8.93 0.80
C SER A 187 22.26 8.61 0.43
N ASP A 188 22.76 7.49 0.94
CA ASP A 188 24.04 6.88 0.57
C ASP A 188 23.91 5.74 -0.45
N SER A 189 22.69 5.51 -0.95
CA SER A 189 22.42 4.47 -1.94
C SER A 189 23.13 4.76 -3.26
N HIS A 190 23.81 3.74 -3.80
CA HIS A 190 24.53 3.88 -5.06
C HIS A 190 23.60 4.26 -6.23
N GLY A 191 23.98 5.27 -7.01
CA GLY A 191 23.20 5.73 -8.16
C GLY A 191 21.98 6.60 -7.82
N VAL A 192 21.78 6.94 -6.54
CA VAL A 192 20.69 7.82 -6.10
C VAL A 192 21.19 9.26 -6.03
N GLU A 193 20.49 10.17 -6.76
CA GLU A 193 20.77 11.60 -6.69
C GLU A 193 20.05 12.24 -5.49
N ASN A 194 20.80 12.92 -4.62
CA ASN A 194 20.24 13.66 -3.49
C ASN A 194 19.77 15.05 -3.95
N LYS A 195 18.47 15.18 -4.24
CA LYS A 195 17.82 16.46 -4.63
C LYS A 195 17.00 17.09 -3.50
N GLY A 196 17.26 16.71 -2.25
CA GLY A 196 16.50 17.20 -1.09
C GLY A 196 15.10 16.57 -0.95
N LEU A 197 14.82 15.48 -1.67
CA LEU A 197 13.51 14.79 -1.69
C LEU A 197 13.49 13.51 -0.85
N HIS A 198 14.59 13.20 -0.15
CA HIS A 198 14.68 12.02 0.69
C HIS A 198 14.22 12.33 2.11
N TYR A 199 13.11 11.72 2.52
CA TYR A 199 12.53 11.82 3.86
C TYR A 199 12.24 10.42 4.40
N ARG A 200 12.49 10.19 5.70
CA ARG A 200 12.20 8.93 6.40
C ARG A 200 10.71 8.80 6.70
N LEU A 201 9.87 8.81 5.68
CA LEU A 201 8.42 8.70 5.83
C LEU A 201 8.00 7.25 6.08
N PHE A 202 8.71 6.30 5.46
CA PHE A 202 8.57 4.87 5.72
C PHE A 202 9.73 4.41 6.61
N ASP A 203 9.49 4.39 7.92
CA ASP A 203 10.48 3.91 8.89
C ASP A 203 9.78 3.16 10.02
N VAL A 204 10.49 2.19 10.61
CA VAL A 204 10.00 1.48 11.78
C VAL A 204 10.02 2.41 13.00
N MET A 205 9.04 2.27 13.88
CA MET A 205 8.97 3.07 15.08
C MET A 205 8.35 2.31 16.26
N VAL A 206 8.63 2.75 17.47
CA VAL A 206 7.88 2.33 18.65
C VAL A 206 6.80 3.38 18.90
N ASP A 207 5.54 2.98 18.86
CA ASP A 207 4.41 3.84 19.19
C ASP A 207 4.50 4.26 20.68
N PRO A 208 4.61 5.55 20.99
CA PRO A 208 4.81 6.01 22.36
C PRO A 208 3.60 5.76 23.27
N GLU A 209 2.39 5.65 22.71
CA GLU A 209 1.17 5.45 23.48
C GLU A 209 0.95 3.97 23.84
N THR A 210 1.19 3.07 22.87
CA THR A 210 0.87 1.65 23.01
C THR A 210 2.10 0.77 23.23
N ASN A 211 3.30 1.33 23.10
CA ASN A 211 4.59 0.64 23.13
C ASN A 211 4.69 -0.50 22.08
N ARG A 212 3.88 -0.45 21.02
CA ARG A 212 3.95 -1.38 19.90
C ARG A 212 5.14 -1.02 19.00
N TYR A 213 5.85 -2.03 18.53
CA TYR A 213 6.82 -1.89 17.45
C TYR A 213 6.07 -1.91 16.11
N LEU A 214 6.03 -0.79 15.43
CA LEU A 214 5.36 -0.63 14.15
C LEU A 214 6.32 -0.87 12.99
N SER A 215 5.85 -1.60 11.98
CA SER A 215 6.51 -1.70 10.67
C SER A 215 6.51 -0.36 9.94
N GLU A 216 7.26 -0.25 8.86
CA GLU A 216 7.45 1.00 8.12
C GLU A 216 6.14 1.54 7.51
N ASP A 217 5.24 0.65 7.10
CA ASP A 217 3.92 1.01 6.57
C ASP A 217 2.99 1.56 7.65
N TYR A 218 2.98 0.92 8.83
CA TYR A 218 2.21 1.42 9.97
C TYR A 218 2.84 2.69 10.57
N GLY A 219 4.17 2.77 10.56
CA GLY A 219 4.87 4.01 10.92
C GLY A 219 4.48 5.17 10.02
N PHE A 220 4.40 4.94 8.69
CA PHE A 220 3.91 5.93 7.74
C PHE A 220 2.47 6.37 8.03
N CYS A 221 1.56 5.42 8.28
CA CYS A 221 0.17 5.73 8.63
C CYS A 221 0.10 6.55 9.92
N ARG A 222 0.90 6.21 10.93
CA ARG A 222 0.97 6.93 12.20
C ARG A 222 1.48 8.37 12.02
N LEU A 223 2.50 8.59 11.20
CA LEU A 223 2.96 9.93 10.86
C LEU A 223 1.86 10.76 10.18
N TRP A 224 1.12 10.14 9.25
CA TRP A 224 0.01 10.82 8.57
C TRP A 224 -1.13 11.16 9.52
N GLU A 225 -1.50 10.25 10.41
CA GLU A 225 -2.58 10.45 11.37
C GLU A 225 -2.28 11.53 12.42
N ASN A 226 -0.99 11.72 12.75
CA ASN A 226 -0.55 12.69 13.77
C ASN A 226 -0.39 14.12 13.23
N MET A 227 -0.72 14.40 11.97
CA MET A 227 -0.71 15.72 11.35
C MET A 227 -2.02 16.45 11.60
#